data_af8443bc0416cc0e242eb3c57072d5a3
#
_entry.id   af8443bc0416cc0e242eb3c57072d5a3
#
_cell.length_a   1.000
_cell.length_b   1.000
_cell.length_c   1.000
_cell.angle_alpha   90.00
_cell.angle_beta   90.00
_cell.angle_gamma   90.00
#
_symmetry.space_group_name_H-M   'P 1'
#
loop_
_entity.id
_entity.type
_entity.pdbx_description
1 polymer ?
#
loop_
_entity_poly.entity_id
_entity_poly.type
_entity_poly.pdbx_seq_one_letter_code
_entity_poly.pdbx_strand_id
1 'polypeptide(L)'
;MAATSTAAADDGPTRELLRTDCESGVGKCSFNDPTLGKAYLGEFRQVSDSLFNCSTSPATQSMTWTDSVGSTDSVGVSVTAGGNIAGIVDLSVTASYDHSWTSTHTESSSLNMTVRPGEVGWISRAQVMQRVSGTWQTHYDSPKWGHYYWFWGDTITGPAKNGTDGKSNAVVVKSRKMTAAEKNSCWAGSKAGRAFVKQH
;
A
#
# COMPACT_ATOMS: atom_id res chain seq x y z
N MET A 1 54.83 7.10 -24.99
CA MET A 1 53.48 6.55 -24.86
C MET A 1 52.99 7.00 -23.50
N ALA A 2 52.08 7.97 -23.46
CA ALA A 2 51.47 8.45 -22.22
C ALA A 2 50.24 7.60 -21.96
N ALA A 3 50.22 6.87 -20.86
CA ALA A 3 49.06 6.15 -20.40
C ALA A 3 48.07 7.17 -19.78
N THR A 4 46.99 7.45 -20.47
CA THR A 4 45.82 8.14 -19.91
C THR A 4 45.12 7.18 -18.95
N SER A 5 45.31 7.36 -17.63
CA SER A 5 44.48 6.76 -16.64
C SER A 5 43.10 7.42 -16.73
N THR A 6 42.11 6.70 -17.24
CA THR A 6 40.71 7.04 -17.02
C THR A 6 40.45 6.87 -15.54
N ALA A 7 40.31 8.00 -14.82
CA ALA A 7 39.72 7.97 -13.48
C ALA A 7 38.32 7.34 -13.63
N ALA A 8 38.12 6.19 -13.01
CA ALA A 8 36.77 5.67 -12.79
C ALA A 8 36.00 6.76 -12.05
N ALA A 9 34.89 7.22 -12.60
CA ALA A 9 33.93 8.03 -11.86
C ALA A 9 33.56 7.20 -10.64
N ASP A 10 33.85 7.71 -9.45
CA ASP A 10 33.41 7.13 -8.20
C ASP A 10 31.91 7.37 -8.20
N ASP A 11 31.15 6.36 -8.64
CA ASP A 11 29.69 6.38 -8.59
C ASP A 11 29.30 6.45 -7.12
N GLY A 12 28.90 7.63 -6.67
CA GLY A 12 28.45 7.87 -5.30
C GLY A 12 27.36 6.87 -4.89
N PRO A 13 26.94 6.87 -3.64
CA PRO A 13 25.99 5.89 -3.13
C PRO A 13 24.66 5.95 -3.89
N THR A 14 24.07 4.79 -4.13
CA THR A 14 22.70 4.73 -4.66
C THR A 14 21.70 5.20 -3.59
N ARG A 15 20.53 5.68 -4.02
CA ARG A 15 19.43 6.03 -3.10
C ARG A 15 19.06 4.88 -2.16
N GLU A 16 19.12 3.66 -2.66
CA GLU A 16 18.80 2.45 -1.90
C GLU A 16 19.80 2.24 -0.76
N LEU A 17 21.09 2.44 -0.99
CA LEU A 17 22.11 2.37 0.05
C LEU A 17 21.93 3.45 1.11
N LEU A 18 21.71 4.70 0.71
CA LEU A 18 21.46 5.81 1.63
C LEU A 18 20.20 5.57 2.46
N ARG A 19 19.14 5.06 1.83
CA ARG A 19 17.89 4.68 2.51
C ARG A 19 18.10 3.56 3.52
N THR A 20 18.87 2.53 3.17
CA THR A 20 19.22 1.43 4.08
C THR A 20 20.02 1.93 5.28
N ASP A 21 20.95 2.86 5.08
CA ASP A 21 21.70 3.48 6.16
C ASP A 21 20.80 4.32 7.08
N CYS A 22 19.77 5.01 6.54
CA CYS A 22 18.77 5.71 7.33
C CYS A 22 17.90 4.75 8.14
N GLU A 23 17.43 3.66 7.53
CA GLU A 23 16.56 2.68 8.20
C GLU A 23 17.30 1.92 9.30
N SER A 24 18.58 1.59 9.08
CA SER A 24 19.43 0.91 10.06
C SER A 24 20.02 1.81 11.13
N GLY A 25 19.89 3.14 10.99
CA GLY A 25 20.48 4.12 11.91
C GLY A 25 21.99 4.29 11.77
N VAL A 26 22.60 3.76 10.71
CA VAL A 26 24.03 3.99 10.38
C VAL A 26 24.26 5.43 9.97
N GLY A 27 23.32 6.03 9.25
CA GLY A 27 23.29 7.45 8.92
C GLY A 27 22.32 8.20 9.85
N LYS A 28 22.70 9.39 10.28
CA LYS A 28 21.79 10.33 10.98
C LYS A 28 20.97 11.05 9.92
N CYS A 29 19.70 10.64 9.79
CA CYS A 29 18.86 11.08 8.68
C CYS A 29 17.82 12.10 9.13
N SER A 30 17.49 13.04 8.24
CA SER A 30 16.35 13.94 8.33
C SER A 30 15.62 14.03 6.99
N PHE A 31 14.35 14.37 7.03
CA PHE A 31 13.54 14.66 5.86
C PHE A 31 13.13 16.13 5.91
N ASN A 32 13.71 16.94 5.03
CA ASN A 32 13.66 18.39 5.08
C ASN A 32 12.68 18.94 4.05
N ASP A 33 12.12 20.12 4.36
CA ASP A 33 11.23 20.89 3.49
C ASP A 33 10.04 20.05 2.96
N PRO A 34 9.30 19.35 3.85
CA PRO A 34 8.19 18.51 3.42
C PRO A 34 7.11 19.37 2.76
N THR A 35 6.61 18.93 1.62
CA THR A 35 5.49 19.55 0.92
C THR A 35 4.37 18.53 0.76
N LEU A 36 3.21 18.80 1.37
CA LEU A 36 2.02 17.96 1.24
C LEU A 36 1.28 18.24 -0.06
N GLY A 37 1.07 17.20 -0.85
CA GLY A 37 0.17 17.24 -1.99
C GLY A 37 -1.30 17.16 -1.55
N LYS A 38 -2.22 17.45 -2.47
CA LYS A 38 -3.65 17.25 -2.21
C LYS A 38 -3.98 15.77 -2.03
N ALA A 39 -4.89 15.48 -1.10
CA ALA A 39 -5.41 14.14 -0.93
C ALA A 39 -6.25 13.71 -2.13
N TYR A 40 -6.21 12.43 -2.45
CA TYR A 40 -6.97 11.82 -3.54
C TYR A 40 -7.47 10.43 -3.14
N LEU A 41 -8.52 9.96 -3.80
CA LEU A 41 -8.99 8.59 -3.60
C LEU A 41 -8.09 7.65 -4.39
N GLY A 42 -7.50 6.66 -3.71
CA GLY A 42 -6.69 5.62 -4.33
C GLY A 42 -7.53 4.64 -5.18
N GLU A 43 -6.89 3.63 -5.72
CA GLU A 43 -7.56 2.63 -6.54
C GLU A 43 -8.43 1.69 -5.70
N PHE A 44 -9.55 1.27 -6.30
CA PHE A 44 -10.40 0.24 -5.72
C PHE A 44 -9.73 -1.13 -5.84
N ARG A 45 -9.47 -1.77 -4.72
CA ARG A 45 -8.97 -3.14 -4.65
C ARG A 45 -9.96 -4.03 -3.93
N GLN A 46 -10.01 -5.31 -4.29
CA GLN A 46 -10.82 -6.29 -3.60
C GLN A 46 -10.26 -6.52 -2.19
N VAL A 47 -11.14 -6.47 -1.19
CA VAL A 47 -10.78 -6.63 0.23
C VAL A 47 -11.52 -7.78 0.92
N SER A 48 -12.49 -8.39 0.26
CA SER A 48 -13.20 -9.58 0.75
C SER A 48 -12.96 -10.78 -0.15
N ASP A 49 -13.29 -11.97 0.35
CA ASP A 49 -13.49 -13.14 -0.48
C ASP A 49 -14.61 -12.90 -1.50
N SER A 50 -14.65 -13.74 -2.52
CA SER A 50 -15.70 -13.73 -3.54
C SER A 50 -16.87 -14.63 -3.12
N LEU A 51 -18.08 -14.12 -3.16
CA LEU A 51 -19.31 -14.88 -2.94
C LEU A 51 -19.88 -15.32 -4.29
N PHE A 52 -19.84 -16.63 -4.56
CA PHE A 52 -20.42 -17.23 -5.76
C PHE A 52 -21.86 -17.66 -5.48
N ASN A 53 -22.83 -17.13 -6.20
CA ASN A 53 -24.21 -17.58 -6.09
C ASN A 53 -24.54 -18.66 -7.13
N CYS A 54 -24.35 -19.90 -6.72
CA CYS A 54 -24.66 -21.10 -7.51
C CYS A 54 -26.14 -21.56 -7.40
N SER A 55 -26.98 -20.84 -6.63
CA SER A 55 -28.39 -21.16 -6.45
C SER A 55 -29.28 -20.50 -7.51
N THR A 56 -30.56 -20.81 -7.49
CA THR A 56 -31.60 -20.21 -8.35
C THR A 56 -32.26 -18.97 -7.73
N SER A 57 -31.90 -18.62 -6.49
CA SER A 57 -32.44 -17.48 -5.76
C SER A 57 -31.32 -16.50 -5.37
N PRO A 58 -31.60 -15.22 -5.13
CA PRO A 58 -30.60 -14.29 -4.58
C PRO A 58 -30.03 -14.81 -3.26
N ALA A 59 -28.71 -14.73 -3.11
CA ALA A 59 -28.00 -15.13 -1.90
C ALA A 59 -27.50 -13.87 -1.18
N THR A 60 -27.85 -13.72 0.11
CA THR A 60 -27.37 -12.63 0.96
C THR A 60 -26.46 -13.18 2.03
N GLN A 61 -25.29 -12.59 2.19
CA GLN A 61 -24.31 -12.98 3.20
C GLN A 61 -23.64 -11.75 3.80
N SER A 62 -23.38 -11.79 5.10
CA SER A 62 -22.51 -10.84 5.77
C SER A 62 -21.06 -11.20 5.46
N MET A 63 -20.35 -10.28 4.82
CA MET A 63 -18.94 -10.44 4.46
C MET A 63 -18.10 -9.51 5.35
N THR A 64 -17.15 -10.09 6.06
CA THR A 64 -16.14 -9.33 6.80
C THR A 64 -14.94 -9.11 5.93
N TRP A 65 -14.33 -7.95 6.04
CA TRP A 65 -13.09 -7.61 5.35
C TRP A 65 -12.14 -6.86 6.26
N THR A 66 -10.87 -7.00 5.97
CA THR A 66 -9.76 -6.23 6.57
C THR A 66 -8.90 -5.71 5.45
N ASP A 67 -8.55 -4.45 5.51
CA ASP A 67 -7.70 -3.77 4.54
C ASP A 67 -6.59 -3.03 5.23
N SER A 68 -5.35 -3.25 4.78
CA SER A 68 -4.17 -2.53 5.26
C SER A 68 -3.46 -1.85 4.10
N VAL A 69 -3.29 -0.55 4.23
CA VAL A 69 -2.62 0.31 3.24
C VAL A 69 -1.38 0.89 3.85
N GLY A 70 -0.24 0.60 3.26
CA GLY A 70 1.05 1.15 3.65
C GLY A 70 1.49 2.32 2.78
N SER A 71 2.55 2.97 3.19
CA SER A 71 3.25 4.00 2.41
C SER A 71 4.34 3.39 1.54
N THR A 72 4.61 4.04 0.41
CA THR A 72 5.71 3.71 -0.52
C THR A 72 6.46 4.97 -0.91
N ASP A 73 7.75 4.84 -1.17
CA ASP A 73 8.58 5.90 -1.74
C ASP A 73 8.39 6.06 -3.25
N SER A 74 9.13 6.98 -3.87
CA SER A 74 9.03 7.31 -5.29
C SER A 74 9.43 6.17 -6.24
N VAL A 75 10.14 5.16 -5.75
CA VAL A 75 10.54 3.96 -6.52
C VAL A 75 9.70 2.73 -6.16
N GLY A 76 8.65 2.90 -5.36
CA GLY A 76 7.71 1.84 -4.99
C GLY A 76 8.16 0.95 -3.83
N VAL A 77 9.21 1.32 -3.10
CA VAL A 77 9.66 0.58 -1.91
C VAL A 77 8.79 0.95 -0.72
N SER A 78 8.32 -0.07 0.01
CA SER A 78 7.47 0.14 1.19
C SER A 78 8.20 0.90 2.30
N VAL A 79 7.50 1.86 2.91
CA VAL A 79 7.93 2.53 4.13
C VAL A 79 7.30 1.77 5.30
N THR A 80 8.14 1.02 6.03
CA THR A 80 7.69 0.13 7.10
C THR A 80 7.16 0.93 8.29
N ALA A 81 5.98 0.60 8.76
CA ALA A 81 5.42 1.21 9.97
C ALA A 81 6.31 0.88 11.19
N GLY A 82 6.64 1.91 11.96
CA GLY A 82 7.55 1.77 13.12
C GLY A 82 9.05 1.73 12.76
N GLY A 83 9.42 1.74 11.47
CA GLY A 83 10.79 1.91 11.03
C GLY A 83 11.29 3.35 11.16
N ASN A 84 12.61 3.54 11.13
CA ASN A 84 13.22 4.87 11.28
C ASN A 84 12.75 5.86 10.21
N ILE A 85 12.66 5.43 8.96
CA ILE A 85 12.20 6.27 7.84
C ILE A 85 10.79 6.79 8.08
N ALA A 86 9.85 5.92 8.50
CA ALA A 86 8.48 6.33 8.80
C ALA A 86 8.42 7.37 9.92
N GLY A 87 9.19 7.17 10.98
CA GLY A 87 9.26 8.11 12.11
C GLY A 87 9.87 9.46 11.74
N ILE A 88 10.90 9.47 10.90
CA ILE A 88 11.54 10.71 10.42
C ILE A 88 10.55 11.53 9.56
N VAL A 89 9.80 10.87 8.66
CA VAL A 89 8.81 11.54 7.82
C VAL A 89 7.66 12.10 8.67
N ASP A 90 7.12 11.31 9.61
CA ASP A 90 6.06 11.76 10.50
C ASP A 90 6.50 12.96 11.33
N LEU A 91 7.70 12.92 11.91
CA LEU A 91 8.26 14.03 12.68
C LEU A 91 8.39 15.31 11.83
N SER A 92 8.90 15.19 10.61
CA SER A 92 9.08 16.33 9.72
C SER A 92 7.76 16.95 9.27
N VAL A 93 6.78 16.11 8.91
CA VAL A 93 5.44 16.57 8.52
C VAL A 93 4.72 17.20 9.69
N THR A 94 4.77 16.59 10.88
CA THR A 94 4.15 17.13 12.09
C THR A 94 4.73 18.49 12.46
N ALA A 95 6.06 18.64 12.39
CA ALA A 95 6.72 19.92 12.68
C ALA A 95 6.34 21.03 11.69
N SER A 96 6.07 20.69 10.43
CA SER A 96 5.79 21.66 9.36
C SER A 96 4.30 22.01 9.23
N TYR A 97 3.39 21.08 9.55
CA TYR A 97 1.96 21.19 9.24
C TYR A 97 1.05 20.96 10.46
N ASP A 98 1.59 20.70 11.65
CA ASP A 98 0.81 20.30 12.84
C ASP A 98 -0.16 19.14 12.54
N HIS A 99 0.30 18.19 11.73
CA HIS A 99 -0.48 17.07 11.21
C HIS A 99 0.38 15.80 11.15
N SER A 100 -0.01 14.75 11.85
CA SER A 100 0.74 13.50 11.84
C SER A 100 0.61 12.77 10.50
N TRP A 101 1.73 12.29 10.00
CA TRP A 101 1.79 11.39 8.84
C TRP A 101 1.59 9.94 9.28
N THR A 102 0.65 9.25 8.65
CA THR A 102 0.40 7.84 8.95
C THR A 102 1.05 6.97 7.88
N SER A 103 2.07 6.19 8.25
CA SER A 103 2.75 5.29 7.31
C SER A 103 1.93 4.06 6.94
N THR A 104 1.00 3.64 7.79
CA THR A 104 0.10 2.49 7.55
C THR A 104 -1.27 2.75 8.16
N HIS A 105 -2.32 2.43 7.43
CA HIS A 105 -3.71 2.46 7.92
C HIS A 105 -4.36 1.11 7.74
N THR A 106 -4.92 0.56 8.82
CA THR A 106 -5.68 -0.70 8.79
C THR A 106 -7.12 -0.44 9.21
N GLU A 107 -8.06 -0.97 8.44
CA GLU A 107 -9.50 -0.87 8.71
C GLU A 107 -10.16 -2.23 8.49
N SER A 108 -11.07 -2.58 9.39
CA SER A 108 -11.89 -3.80 9.30
C SER A 108 -13.35 -3.46 9.48
N SER A 109 -14.21 -4.08 8.70
CA SER A 109 -15.67 -3.90 8.81
C SER A 109 -16.39 -5.10 8.23
N SER A 110 -17.73 -5.11 8.38
CA SER A 110 -18.60 -6.09 7.75
C SER A 110 -19.70 -5.40 6.96
N LEU A 111 -20.10 -6.00 5.86
CA LEU A 111 -21.16 -5.51 4.99
C LEU A 111 -22.02 -6.67 4.49
N ASN A 112 -23.33 -6.49 4.53
CA ASN A 112 -24.26 -7.44 3.92
C ASN A 112 -24.26 -7.26 2.40
N MET A 113 -23.97 -8.35 1.71
CA MET A 113 -23.91 -8.36 0.24
C MET A 113 -24.95 -9.34 -0.31
N THR A 114 -25.75 -8.88 -1.27
CA THR A 114 -26.70 -9.72 -2.00
C THR A 114 -26.20 -9.94 -3.43
N VAL A 115 -26.06 -11.20 -3.82
CA VAL A 115 -25.58 -11.61 -5.15
C VAL A 115 -26.70 -12.34 -5.89
N ARG A 116 -26.96 -11.98 -7.14
CA ARG A 116 -27.98 -12.61 -7.97
C ARG A 116 -27.56 -14.02 -8.43
N PRO A 117 -28.52 -14.88 -8.78
CA PRO A 117 -28.22 -16.20 -9.35
C PRO A 117 -27.26 -16.11 -10.54
N GLY A 118 -26.24 -16.96 -10.54
CA GLY A 118 -25.25 -17.00 -11.62
C GLY A 118 -24.23 -15.84 -11.64
N GLU A 119 -24.19 -15.02 -10.59
CA GLU A 119 -23.20 -13.97 -10.39
C GLU A 119 -22.20 -14.33 -9.29
N VAL A 120 -21.06 -13.67 -9.32
CA VAL A 120 -20.08 -13.60 -8.24
C VAL A 120 -19.99 -12.16 -7.76
N GLY A 121 -19.98 -11.95 -6.45
CA GLY A 121 -19.87 -10.63 -5.83
C GLY A 121 -18.71 -10.57 -4.86
N TRP A 122 -18.19 -9.36 -4.62
CA TRP A 122 -17.12 -9.08 -3.67
C TRP A 122 -17.18 -7.63 -3.19
N ILE A 123 -16.51 -7.35 -2.09
CA ILE A 123 -16.33 -5.99 -1.57
C ILE A 123 -15.01 -5.44 -2.09
N SER A 124 -15.05 -4.21 -2.62
CA SER A 124 -13.86 -3.44 -2.98
C SER A 124 -13.81 -2.16 -2.17
N ARG A 125 -12.60 -1.75 -1.81
CA ARG A 125 -12.34 -0.54 -1.03
C ARG A 125 -11.28 0.33 -1.71
N ALA A 126 -11.45 1.64 -1.61
CA ALA A 126 -10.44 2.63 -1.97
C ALA A 126 -10.13 3.50 -0.73
N GLN A 127 -8.85 3.63 -0.41
CA GLN A 127 -8.33 4.45 0.67
C GLN A 127 -8.04 5.86 0.15
N VAL A 128 -8.29 6.87 0.97
CA VAL A 128 -7.77 8.23 0.74
C VAL A 128 -6.27 8.21 0.91
N MET A 129 -5.56 8.72 -0.08
CA MET A 129 -4.10 8.74 -0.17
C MET A 129 -3.61 10.18 -0.25
N GLN A 130 -2.38 10.40 0.20
CA GLN A 130 -1.70 11.68 0.08
C GLN A 130 -0.22 11.44 -0.22
N ARG A 131 0.41 12.46 -0.84
CA ARG A 131 1.85 12.45 -1.10
C ARG A 131 2.52 13.49 -0.25
N VAL A 132 3.71 13.19 0.22
CA VAL A 132 4.64 14.15 0.79
C VAL A 132 5.94 14.10 0.01
N SER A 133 6.38 15.24 -0.49
CA SER A 133 7.67 15.40 -1.18
C SER A 133 8.61 16.20 -0.29
N GLY A 134 9.89 15.85 -0.31
CA GLY A 134 10.90 16.53 0.47
C GLY A 134 12.33 16.09 0.10
N THR A 135 13.29 16.57 0.83
CA THR A 135 14.70 16.25 0.63
C THR A 135 15.24 15.48 1.82
N TRP A 136 15.66 14.26 1.57
CA TRP A 136 16.43 13.49 2.54
C TRP A 136 17.83 14.08 2.68
N GLN A 137 18.30 14.14 3.91
CA GLN A 137 19.69 14.42 4.25
C GLN A 137 20.19 13.29 5.15
N THR A 138 21.31 12.69 4.75
CA THR A 138 22.03 11.73 5.59
C THR A 138 23.34 12.36 6.03
N HIS A 139 23.65 12.30 7.33
CA HIS A 139 24.90 12.74 7.92
C HIS A 139 25.64 11.53 8.51
N TYR A 140 26.93 11.42 8.26
CA TYR A 140 27.83 10.40 8.81
C TYR A 140 28.88 11.04 9.73
N ASP A 141 29.23 10.36 10.81
CA ASP A 141 30.25 10.82 11.76
C ASP A 141 31.69 10.78 11.17
N SER A 142 31.89 10.00 10.10
CA SER A 142 33.12 9.97 9.28
C SER A 142 32.74 9.98 7.80
N PRO A 143 33.60 10.52 6.92
CA PRO A 143 33.28 10.59 5.50
C PRO A 143 32.98 9.21 4.92
N LYS A 144 31.83 9.09 4.22
CA LYS A 144 31.42 7.91 3.49
C LYS A 144 31.32 8.30 2.03
N TRP A 145 31.99 7.56 1.12
CA TRP A 145 32.17 7.94 -0.30
C TRP A 145 32.70 9.38 -0.46
N GLY A 146 33.66 9.81 0.40
CA GLY A 146 34.33 11.11 0.34
C GLY A 146 33.53 12.29 0.95
N HIS A 147 32.31 12.08 1.46
CA HIS A 147 31.45 13.14 1.99
C HIS A 147 30.84 12.79 3.35
N TYR A 148 30.62 13.83 4.19
CA TYR A 148 29.89 13.71 5.44
C TYR A 148 28.37 13.75 5.23
N TYR A 149 27.90 14.39 4.16
CA TYR A 149 26.48 14.63 3.88
C TYR A 149 26.14 14.15 2.47
N TRP A 150 24.96 13.52 2.37
CA TRP A 150 24.33 13.14 1.11
C TRP A 150 22.89 13.60 1.11
N PHE A 151 22.42 14.05 -0.06
CA PHE A 151 21.08 14.59 -0.25
C PHE A 151 20.40 13.94 -1.43
N TRP A 152 19.11 13.65 -1.30
CA TRP A 152 18.28 13.22 -2.42
C TRP A 152 16.83 13.63 -2.22
N GLY A 153 16.16 14.05 -3.31
CA GLY A 153 14.72 14.30 -3.32
C GLY A 153 13.93 13.00 -3.33
N ASP A 154 12.81 12.97 -2.61
CA ASP A 154 11.91 11.83 -2.60
C ASP A 154 10.44 12.27 -2.47
N THR A 155 9.52 11.38 -2.87
CA THR A 155 8.09 11.56 -2.70
C THR A 155 7.51 10.29 -2.10
N ILE A 156 6.97 10.39 -0.90
CA ILE A 156 6.35 9.28 -0.20
C ILE A 156 4.84 9.39 -0.38
N THR A 157 4.23 8.30 -0.83
CA THR A 157 2.78 8.17 -0.97
C THR A 157 2.27 7.27 0.14
N GLY A 158 1.31 7.72 0.91
CA GLY A 158 0.75 6.97 2.03
C GLY A 158 -0.74 7.22 2.25
N PRO A 159 -1.36 6.46 3.17
CA PRO A 159 -2.74 6.66 3.54
C PRO A 159 -2.92 8.00 4.25
N ALA A 160 -3.94 8.75 3.84
CA ALA A 160 -4.35 9.96 4.52
C ALA A 160 -5.55 9.68 5.45
N LYS A 161 -5.75 10.58 6.42
CA LYS A 161 -6.91 10.54 7.29
C LYS A 161 -8.20 10.69 6.46
N ASN A 162 -9.21 9.91 6.80
CA ASN A 162 -10.53 10.03 6.17
C ASN A 162 -11.07 11.45 6.36
N GLY A 163 -11.51 12.09 5.29
CA GLY A 163 -11.97 13.48 5.28
C GLY A 163 -10.93 14.51 4.86
N THR A 164 -9.65 14.15 4.70
CA THR A 164 -8.60 15.06 4.23
C THR A 164 -8.98 15.63 2.85
N ASP A 165 -8.91 16.96 2.71
CA ASP A 165 -9.31 17.70 1.50
C ASP A 165 -10.72 17.34 1.00
N GLY A 166 -11.64 16.97 1.92
CA GLY A 166 -13.00 16.57 1.58
C GLY A 166 -13.10 15.19 0.90
N LYS A 167 -12.01 14.40 0.90
CA LYS A 167 -12.00 13.04 0.35
C LYS A 167 -12.34 12.03 1.44
N SER A 168 -13.17 11.05 1.11
CA SER A 168 -13.55 9.97 2.01
C SER A 168 -13.16 8.61 1.45
N ASN A 169 -12.78 7.70 2.36
CA ASN A 169 -12.63 6.30 2.01
C ASN A 169 -13.93 5.77 1.39
N ALA A 170 -13.81 4.90 0.42
CA ALA A 170 -14.97 4.35 -0.28
C ALA A 170 -14.97 2.82 -0.19
N VAL A 171 -16.13 2.26 0.15
CA VAL A 171 -16.39 0.83 0.13
C VAL A 171 -17.55 0.57 -0.83
N VAL A 172 -17.38 -0.33 -1.77
CA VAL A 172 -18.39 -0.66 -2.78
C VAL A 172 -18.56 -2.17 -2.91
N VAL A 173 -19.78 -2.60 -3.12
CA VAL A 173 -20.09 -3.97 -3.56
C VAL A 173 -19.98 -4.02 -5.07
N LYS A 174 -19.21 -4.96 -5.59
CA LYS A 174 -19.09 -5.26 -7.01
C LYS A 174 -19.64 -6.64 -7.29
N SER A 175 -20.27 -6.83 -8.45
CA SER A 175 -20.64 -8.14 -8.95
C SER A 175 -20.42 -8.23 -10.47
N ARG A 176 -20.29 -9.47 -10.95
CA ARG A 176 -20.30 -9.81 -12.38
C ARG A 176 -20.91 -11.19 -12.58
N LYS A 177 -21.28 -11.47 -13.80
CA LYS A 177 -21.69 -12.84 -14.19
C LYS A 177 -20.50 -13.80 -14.02
N MET A 178 -20.77 -14.98 -13.51
CA MET A 178 -19.78 -16.06 -13.44
C MET A 178 -19.36 -16.50 -14.84
N THR A 179 -18.08 -16.81 -15.00
CA THR A 179 -17.51 -17.44 -16.17
C THR A 179 -18.03 -18.88 -16.30
N ALA A 180 -17.82 -19.52 -17.46
CA ALA A 180 -18.19 -20.92 -17.66
C ALA A 180 -17.45 -21.85 -16.69
N ALA A 181 -16.15 -21.59 -16.43
CA ALA A 181 -15.36 -22.38 -15.48
C ALA A 181 -15.89 -22.25 -14.04
N GLU A 182 -16.23 -21.04 -13.59
CA GLU A 182 -16.81 -20.82 -12.27
C GLU A 182 -18.17 -21.52 -12.11
N LYS A 183 -19.03 -21.46 -13.12
CA LYS A 183 -20.30 -22.20 -13.13
C LYS A 183 -20.09 -23.70 -13.06
N ASN A 184 -19.14 -24.24 -13.81
CA ASN A 184 -18.81 -25.66 -13.76
C ASN A 184 -18.33 -26.11 -12.38
N SER A 185 -17.57 -25.26 -11.68
CA SER A 185 -17.13 -25.51 -10.30
C SER A 185 -18.30 -25.59 -9.32
N CYS A 186 -19.34 -24.77 -9.49
CA CYS A 186 -20.58 -24.87 -8.72
C CYS A 186 -21.24 -26.27 -8.84
N TRP A 187 -21.29 -26.81 -10.05
CA TRP A 187 -21.90 -28.14 -10.30
C TRP A 187 -21.03 -29.29 -9.80
N ALA A 188 -19.72 -29.19 -9.86
CA ALA A 188 -18.79 -30.21 -9.37
C ALA A 188 -18.96 -30.41 -7.84
N GLY A 189 -19.02 -29.32 -7.07
CA GLY A 189 -19.27 -29.36 -5.62
C GLY A 189 -20.63 -29.98 -5.25
N SER A 190 -21.68 -29.70 -6.04
CA SER A 190 -23.02 -30.28 -5.81
C SER A 190 -23.10 -31.80 -6.07
N LYS A 191 -22.31 -32.31 -7.03
CA LYS A 191 -22.23 -33.75 -7.31
C LYS A 191 -21.48 -34.51 -6.20
N ALA A 192 -20.40 -33.94 -5.66
CA ALA A 192 -19.66 -34.51 -4.55
C ALA A 192 -20.53 -34.57 -3.26
N GLY A 193 -21.30 -33.52 -2.96
CA GLY A 193 -22.24 -33.49 -1.83
C GLY A 193 -23.37 -34.52 -1.95
N ARG A 194 -23.89 -34.76 -3.16
CA ARG A 194 -24.92 -35.81 -3.40
C ARG A 194 -24.38 -37.23 -3.32
N ALA A 195 -23.11 -37.45 -3.61
CA ALA A 195 -22.47 -38.75 -3.43
C ALA A 195 -22.31 -39.11 -1.95
N PHE A 196 -22.04 -38.11 -1.09
CA PHE A 196 -21.88 -38.30 0.35
C PHE A 196 -23.19 -38.63 1.07
N VAL A 197 -24.32 -38.03 0.62
CA VAL A 197 -25.67 -38.29 1.19
C VAL A 197 -26.24 -39.67 0.80
N LYS A 198 -25.68 -40.30 -0.27
CA LYS A 198 -26.12 -41.64 -0.69
C LYS A 198 -25.38 -42.80 -0.01
N GLN A 199 -24.39 -42.55 0.82
CA GLN A 199 -23.59 -43.58 1.51
C GLN A 199 -23.86 -43.67 3.02
N HIS A 200 -24.82 -42.93 3.53
CA HIS A 200 -25.35 -43.00 4.89
C HIS A 200 -26.88 -43.00 4.82
#